data_e2994631dd6e57bce0e9a0e0e8367d67
#
_entry.id   e2994631dd6e57bce0e9a0e0e8367d67
#
_cell.length_a   1.000
_cell.length_b   1.000
_cell.length_c   1.000
_cell.angle_alpha   90.00
_cell.angle_beta   90.00
_cell.angle_gamma   90.00
#
_symmetry.space_group_name_H-M   'P 1'
#
loop_
_entity.id
_entity.type
_entity.pdbx_description
1 polymer ?
#
loop_
_entity_poly.entity_id
_entity_poly.type
_entity_poly.pdbx_seq_one_letter_code
_entity_poly.pdbx_strand_id
1 'polypeptide(L)'
;VCSSDLKFSADLADYGVWKDSLVTAGKTQEAGTSAGGYVAFPAGTEMMELRIGSSFISFEQAGENLAKEIQKTASFGQTVKKVRTAWNRSLSKIKLKGGTEDDRVVFYTAFFHTLQYPREFSEYGRYYSPFDGKVHEGVSYNAYSLWDTFRAEHPWLQLVASERVDDMITSLVQMYEEGGWIPKWPNPTYTNIMIGTHADAVIADAYVNGFRNYDVEQAYKAIQIGRAHV
;
A
#
# COMPACT_ATOMS: atom_id res chain seq x y z
N VAL A 1 -13.74 0.59 1.60
CA VAL A 1 -13.88 0.12 2.99
C VAL A 1 -12.64 -0.69 3.33
N CYS A 2 -11.99 -0.40 4.45
CA CYS A 2 -10.88 -1.21 4.94
C CYS A 2 -11.42 -2.19 5.98
N SER A 3 -11.12 -3.47 5.79
CA SER A 3 -11.45 -4.54 6.75
C SER A 3 -10.22 -4.89 7.57
N SER A 4 -10.41 -5.33 8.81
CA SER A 4 -9.32 -5.75 9.69
C SER A 4 -9.68 -7.01 10.46
N ASP A 5 -8.72 -7.94 10.57
CA ASP A 5 -8.77 -9.10 11.46
C ASP A 5 -7.77 -8.91 12.59
N LEU A 6 -8.21 -9.02 13.84
CA LEU A 6 -7.41 -8.80 15.03
C LEU A 6 -7.31 -10.10 15.84
N LYS A 7 -6.09 -10.53 16.16
CA LYS A 7 -5.80 -11.72 16.96
C LYS A 7 -5.03 -11.32 18.21
N PHE A 8 -5.58 -11.64 19.36
CA PHE A 8 -4.97 -11.41 20.67
C PHE A 8 -4.26 -12.67 21.17
N SER A 9 -3.14 -12.51 21.87
CA SER A 9 -2.39 -13.61 22.47
C SER A 9 -2.92 -14.05 23.85
N ALA A 10 -3.78 -13.27 24.47
CA ALA A 10 -4.39 -13.54 25.76
C ALA A 10 -5.90 -13.80 25.61
N ASP A 11 -6.45 -14.61 26.52
CA ASP A 11 -7.89 -14.81 26.61
C ASP A 11 -8.60 -13.53 27.05
N LEU A 12 -9.82 -13.36 26.58
CA LEU A 12 -10.63 -12.20 26.93
C LEU A 12 -11.38 -12.45 28.25
N ALA A 13 -11.37 -11.46 29.15
CA ALA A 13 -12.22 -11.47 30.36
C ALA A 13 -13.60 -10.96 30.03
N ASP A 14 -13.76 -10.01 29.14
CA ASP A 14 -15.03 -9.45 28.68
C ASP A 14 -14.90 -8.89 27.27
N TYR A 15 -16.04 -8.77 26.59
CA TYR A 15 -16.13 -8.15 25.28
C TYR A 15 -17.54 -7.60 25.05
N GLY A 16 -17.68 -6.74 24.10
CA GLY A 16 -18.98 -6.22 23.70
C GLY A 16 -18.86 -5.19 22.58
N VAL A 17 -19.99 -4.60 22.30
CA VAL A 17 -20.11 -3.55 21.28
C VAL A 17 -20.75 -2.30 21.87
N TRP A 18 -20.55 -1.19 21.21
CA TRP A 18 -21.22 0.05 21.53
C TRP A 18 -21.79 0.70 20.27
N LYS A 19 -22.88 1.45 20.47
CA LYS A 19 -23.47 2.30 19.45
C LYS A 19 -23.93 3.59 20.12
N ASP A 20 -23.46 4.71 19.60
CA ASP A 20 -23.61 6.04 20.22
C ASP A 20 -23.10 6.01 21.68
N SER A 21 -23.97 6.20 22.67
CA SER A 21 -23.62 6.12 24.10
C SER A 21 -24.00 4.79 24.76
N LEU A 22 -24.60 3.87 24.03
CA LEU A 22 -25.07 2.58 24.58
C LEU A 22 -24.02 1.50 24.40
N VAL A 23 -23.55 0.93 25.51
CA VAL A 23 -22.65 -0.24 25.55
C VAL A 23 -23.46 -1.50 25.84
N THR A 24 -23.22 -2.57 25.05
CA THR A 24 -23.87 -3.86 25.22
C THR A 24 -22.81 -4.95 25.36
N ALA A 25 -22.62 -5.43 26.59
CA ALA A 25 -21.69 -6.51 26.91
C ALA A 25 -22.14 -7.84 26.28
N GLY A 26 -21.18 -8.67 25.88
CA GLY A 26 -21.40 -10.00 25.30
C GLY A 26 -21.98 -9.99 23.88
N LYS A 27 -22.35 -8.85 23.33
CA LYS A 27 -22.81 -8.73 21.94
C LYS A 27 -21.63 -8.74 20.99
N THR A 28 -21.74 -9.46 19.87
CA THR A 28 -20.63 -9.70 18.92
C THR A 28 -20.71 -8.88 17.64
N GLN A 29 -21.83 -8.20 17.37
CA GLN A 29 -22.03 -7.44 16.14
C GLN A 29 -22.78 -6.14 16.42
N GLU A 30 -22.35 -5.07 15.77
CA GLU A 30 -23.06 -3.79 15.73
C GLU A 30 -22.79 -3.08 14.40
N ALA A 31 -23.75 -2.29 13.95
CA ALA A 31 -23.65 -1.52 12.74
C ALA A 31 -24.17 -0.10 12.94
N GLY A 32 -23.49 0.88 12.39
CA GLY A 32 -23.87 2.28 12.46
C GLY A 32 -22.71 3.21 12.17
N THR A 33 -22.99 4.50 12.05
CA THR A 33 -21.99 5.55 11.83
C THR A 33 -21.14 5.84 13.07
N SER A 34 -21.69 5.53 14.26
CA SER A 34 -21.03 5.68 15.55
C SER A 34 -21.15 4.37 16.31
N ALA A 35 -20.45 3.34 15.84
CA ALA A 35 -20.47 2.00 16.43
C ALA A 35 -19.03 1.47 16.51
N GLY A 36 -18.80 0.59 17.50
CA GLY A 36 -17.52 -0.09 17.66
C GLY A 36 -17.61 -1.26 18.63
N GLY A 37 -16.46 -1.90 18.82
CA GLY A 37 -16.32 -3.00 19.78
C GLY A 37 -15.27 -2.70 20.83
N TYR A 38 -15.34 -3.43 21.93
CA TYR A 38 -14.31 -3.44 22.96
C TYR A 38 -13.99 -4.88 23.36
N VAL A 39 -12.78 -5.07 23.83
CA VAL A 39 -12.34 -6.27 24.53
C VAL A 39 -11.66 -5.88 25.84
N ALA A 40 -11.81 -6.68 26.87
CA ALA A 40 -11.13 -6.52 28.13
C ALA A 40 -10.31 -7.78 28.47
N PHE A 41 -9.19 -7.59 29.09
CA PHE A 41 -8.30 -8.68 29.51
C PHE A 41 -8.39 -8.87 31.02
N PRO A 42 -8.05 -10.09 31.55
CA PRO A 42 -8.01 -10.34 32.98
C PRO A 42 -7.15 -9.35 33.73
N ALA A 43 -7.55 -9.02 34.96
CA ALA A 43 -6.75 -8.20 35.84
C ALA A 43 -5.36 -8.83 36.07
N GLY A 44 -4.28 -8.03 35.97
CA GLY A 44 -2.91 -8.51 36.06
C GLY A 44 -2.29 -8.98 34.74
N THR A 45 -2.97 -8.81 33.61
CA THR A 45 -2.35 -9.00 32.30
C THR A 45 -1.31 -7.91 32.06
N GLU A 46 -0.03 -8.22 32.25
CA GLU A 46 1.07 -7.24 32.11
C GLU A 46 1.45 -6.98 30.65
N MET A 47 1.28 -7.99 29.78
CA MET A 47 1.65 -7.88 28.37
C MET A 47 0.73 -8.75 27.50
N MET A 48 0.34 -8.21 26.35
CA MET A 48 -0.46 -8.91 25.34
C MET A 48 0.07 -8.55 23.95
N GLU A 49 0.22 -9.55 23.10
CA GLU A 49 0.51 -9.32 21.68
C GLU A 49 -0.81 -9.19 20.91
N LEU A 50 -0.87 -8.16 20.09
CA LEU A 50 -1.93 -7.97 19.09
C LEU A 50 -1.36 -8.16 17.70
N ARG A 51 -2.00 -9.01 16.89
CA ARG A 51 -1.70 -9.19 15.47
C ARG A 51 -2.87 -8.67 14.67
N ILE A 52 -2.56 -7.83 13.67
CA ILE A 52 -3.56 -7.15 12.85
C ILE A 52 -3.30 -7.49 11.39
N GLY A 53 -4.29 -8.06 10.72
CA GLY A 53 -4.38 -8.12 9.27
C GLY A 53 -5.32 -7.04 8.78
N SER A 54 -5.02 -6.42 7.64
CA SER A 54 -5.89 -5.45 7.00
C SER A 54 -6.09 -5.80 5.53
N SER A 55 -7.23 -5.39 4.97
CA SER A 55 -7.56 -5.60 3.56
C SER A 55 -8.47 -4.50 3.04
N PHE A 56 -8.30 -4.15 1.79
CA PHE A 56 -9.26 -3.33 1.04
C PHE A 56 -10.32 -4.18 0.32
N ILE A 57 -10.13 -5.50 0.28
CA ILE A 57 -11.01 -6.45 -0.45
C ILE A 57 -12.14 -6.94 0.46
N SER A 58 -11.81 -7.60 1.58
CA SER A 58 -12.81 -8.15 2.50
C SER A 58 -12.22 -8.46 3.88
N PHE A 59 -13.09 -8.84 4.82
CA PHE A 59 -12.69 -9.33 6.14
C PHE A 59 -11.94 -10.66 6.04
N GLU A 60 -12.40 -11.58 5.19
CA GLU A 60 -11.76 -12.87 4.95
C GLU A 60 -10.35 -12.67 4.39
N GLN A 61 -10.19 -11.74 3.45
CA GLN A 61 -8.88 -11.40 2.91
C GLN A 61 -7.95 -10.80 3.98
N ALA A 62 -8.46 -9.99 4.90
CA ALA A 62 -7.66 -9.49 6.03
C ALA A 62 -7.10 -10.64 6.89
N GLY A 63 -7.91 -11.68 7.15
CA GLY A 63 -7.48 -12.89 7.83
C GLY A 63 -6.43 -13.69 7.06
N GLU A 64 -6.58 -13.81 5.73
CA GLU A 64 -5.59 -14.45 4.86
C GLU A 64 -4.27 -13.68 4.85
N ASN A 65 -4.30 -12.35 4.72
CA ASN A 65 -3.13 -11.49 4.74
C ASN A 65 -2.36 -11.68 6.05
N LEU A 66 -3.07 -11.64 7.18
CA LEU A 66 -2.48 -11.89 8.49
C LEU A 66 -1.80 -13.27 8.57
N ALA A 67 -2.49 -14.32 8.10
CA ALA A 67 -1.97 -15.68 8.15
C ALA A 67 -0.71 -15.88 7.29
N LYS A 68 -0.65 -15.23 6.13
CA LYS A 68 0.49 -15.30 5.20
C LYS A 68 1.68 -14.46 5.66
N GLU A 69 1.42 -13.29 6.25
CA GLU A 69 2.48 -12.33 6.59
C GLU A 69 3.07 -12.56 7.97
N ILE A 70 2.23 -12.90 8.96
CA ILE A 70 2.65 -13.13 10.34
C ILE A 70 2.24 -14.54 10.75
N GLN A 71 3.20 -15.47 10.74
CA GLN A 71 2.93 -16.85 11.17
C GLN A 71 2.36 -16.88 12.59
N LYS A 72 1.39 -17.77 12.84
CA LYS A 72 0.71 -17.91 14.13
C LYS A 72 1.67 -18.08 15.32
N THR A 73 2.80 -18.70 15.11
CA THR A 73 3.84 -18.97 16.13
C THR A 73 4.97 -17.94 16.16
N ALA A 74 4.98 -16.96 15.25
CA ALA A 74 6.04 -15.96 15.21
C ALA A 74 5.94 -15.01 16.41
N SER A 75 7.01 -14.78 17.12
CA SER A 75 7.10 -13.73 18.13
C SER A 75 7.27 -12.35 17.49
N PHE A 76 6.98 -11.30 18.24
CA PHE A 76 7.25 -9.92 17.83
C PHE A 76 8.71 -9.72 17.38
N GLY A 77 9.67 -10.25 18.14
CA GLY A 77 11.09 -10.17 17.77
C GLY A 77 11.44 -10.84 16.44
N GLN A 78 10.80 -11.97 16.11
CA GLN A 78 10.97 -12.63 14.82
C GLN A 78 10.38 -11.78 13.68
N THR A 79 9.23 -11.16 13.89
CA THR A 79 8.62 -10.24 12.91
C THR A 79 9.52 -9.02 12.67
N VAL A 80 10.04 -8.39 13.72
CA VAL A 80 11.02 -7.29 13.62
C VAL A 80 12.25 -7.70 12.81
N LYS A 81 12.80 -8.90 13.08
CA LYS A 81 13.96 -9.42 12.33
C LYS A 81 13.63 -9.64 10.85
N LYS A 82 12.45 -10.19 10.53
CA LYS A 82 11.99 -10.40 9.15
C LYS A 82 11.90 -9.07 8.39
N VAL A 83 11.25 -8.07 8.98
CA VAL A 83 11.09 -6.73 8.38
C VAL A 83 12.45 -6.05 8.18
N ARG A 84 13.31 -6.07 9.19
CA ARG A 84 14.68 -5.52 9.10
C ARG A 84 15.50 -6.20 7.98
N THR A 85 15.37 -7.50 7.83
CA THR A 85 16.07 -8.25 6.76
C THR A 85 15.55 -7.85 5.38
N ALA A 86 14.23 -7.66 5.22
CA ALA A 86 13.64 -7.22 3.96
C ALA A 86 14.13 -5.81 3.57
N TRP A 87 14.11 -4.87 4.50
CA TRP A 87 14.61 -3.51 4.26
C TRP A 87 16.12 -3.48 3.97
N ASN A 88 16.93 -4.24 4.73
CA ASN A 88 18.37 -4.33 4.48
C ASN A 88 18.68 -4.89 3.09
N ARG A 89 17.89 -5.85 2.58
CA ARG A 89 18.04 -6.36 1.21
C ARG A 89 17.82 -5.24 0.18
N SER A 90 16.78 -4.44 0.33
CA SER A 90 16.46 -3.36 -0.58
C SER A 90 17.52 -2.24 -0.53
N LEU A 91 17.86 -1.79 0.67
CA LEU A 91 18.82 -0.70 0.87
C LEU A 91 20.26 -1.10 0.50
N SER A 92 20.62 -2.38 0.62
CA SER A 92 21.97 -2.88 0.26
C SER A 92 22.25 -2.93 -1.24
N LYS A 93 21.25 -2.63 -2.09
CA LYS A 93 21.45 -2.47 -3.55
C LYS A 93 22.46 -1.35 -3.85
N ILE A 94 22.58 -0.36 -2.96
CA ILE A 94 23.60 0.70 -3.06
C ILE A 94 24.53 0.63 -1.85
N LYS A 95 25.81 0.70 -2.09
CA LYS A 95 26.86 0.70 -1.06
C LYS A 95 27.68 2.00 -1.18
N LEU A 96 27.53 2.87 -0.20
CA LEU A 96 28.31 4.10 -0.13
C LEU A 96 29.69 3.86 0.47
N LYS A 97 30.68 4.56 -0.07
CA LYS A 97 32.05 4.65 0.45
C LYS A 97 32.44 6.12 0.59
N GLY A 98 33.10 6.47 1.68
CA GLY A 98 33.45 7.87 1.98
C GLY A 98 32.32 8.63 2.66
N GLY A 99 32.48 9.95 2.79
CA GLY A 99 31.58 10.82 3.53
C GLY A 99 31.63 10.59 5.05
N THR A 100 30.86 11.38 5.77
CA THR A 100 30.66 11.26 7.22
C THR A 100 29.60 10.21 7.51
N GLU A 101 29.42 9.88 8.79
CA GLU A 101 28.30 9.01 9.22
C GLU A 101 26.96 9.69 8.96
N ASP A 102 26.88 11.02 9.21
CA ASP A 102 25.67 11.80 8.96
C ASP A 102 25.29 11.79 7.48
N ASP A 103 26.25 11.92 6.55
CA ASP A 103 26.00 11.80 5.12
C ASP A 103 25.38 10.44 4.77
N ARG A 104 25.87 9.36 5.37
CA ARG A 104 25.31 8.02 5.17
C ARG A 104 23.90 7.88 5.74
N VAL A 105 23.66 8.41 6.93
CA VAL A 105 22.31 8.44 7.56
C VAL A 105 21.32 9.19 6.66
N VAL A 106 21.69 10.37 6.20
CA VAL A 106 20.85 11.20 5.30
C VAL A 106 20.54 10.44 4.01
N PHE A 107 21.56 9.87 3.37
CA PHE A 107 21.37 9.13 2.12
C PHE A 107 20.43 7.92 2.28
N TYR A 108 20.71 7.04 3.26
CA TYR A 108 19.91 5.83 3.43
C TYR A 108 18.49 6.13 3.95
N THR A 109 18.32 7.21 4.70
CA THR A 109 16.98 7.69 5.09
C THR A 109 16.20 8.17 3.87
N ALA A 110 16.82 8.97 3.01
CA ALA A 110 16.19 9.40 1.76
C ALA A 110 15.88 8.20 0.85
N PHE A 111 16.82 7.27 0.69
CA PHE A 111 16.61 6.05 -0.10
C PHE A 111 15.46 5.18 0.47
N PHE A 112 15.37 5.03 1.79
CA PHE A 112 14.25 4.36 2.44
C PHE A 112 12.92 5.03 2.09
N HIS A 113 12.85 6.35 2.10
CA HIS A 113 11.63 7.10 1.77
C HIS A 113 11.20 6.88 0.31
N THR A 114 12.13 6.84 -0.66
CA THR A 114 11.80 6.61 -2.07
C THR A 114 11.24 5.20 -2.35
N LEU A 115 11.43 4.24 -1.44
CA LEU A 115 10.90 2.89 -1.59
C LEU A 115 9.52 2.70 -0.93
N GLN A 116 8.94 3.74 -0.32
CA GLN A 116 7.64 3.68 0.34
C GLN A 116 6.47 3.96 -0.61
N TYR A 117 6.73 4.67 -1.71
CA TYR A 117 5.73 5.08 -2.70
C TYR A 117 6.29 4.91 -4.12
N PRO A 118 5.46 4.63 -5.14
CA PRO A 118 4.06 4.21 -5.00
C PRO A 118 3.94 2.92 -4.18
N ARG A 119 2.81 2.77 -3.49
CA ARG A 119 2.56 1.62 -2.62
C ARG A 119 1.92 0.48 -3.40
N GLU A 120 2.43 -0.74 -3.25
CA GLU A 120 1.74 -1.94 -3.71
C GLU A 120 0.38 -2.03 -2.98
N PHE A 121 -0.68 -2.15 -3.75
CA PHE A 121 -2.06 -2.11 -3.30
C PHE A 121 -2.77 -3.45 -3.49
N SER A 122 -2.11 -4.37 -4.17
CA SER A 122 -2.59 -5.73 -4.38
C SER A 122 -2.38 -6.62 -3.16
N GLU A 123 -3.28 -7.58 -3.00
CA GLU A 123 -3.34 -8.53 -1.91
C GLU A 123 -3.32 -9.94 -2.49
N TYR A 124 -2.11 -10.49 -2.66
CA TYR A 124 -1.89 -11.85 -3.18
C TYR A 124 -2.54 -12.14 -4.54
N GLY A 125 -2.31 -11.23 -5.50
CA GLY A 125 -2.75 -11.38 -6.89
C GLY A 125 -4.16 -10.84 -7.15
N ARG A 126 -4.77 -10.17 -6.19
CA ARG A 126 -6.04 -9.44 -6.33
C ARG A 126 -5.93 -8.04 -5.75
N TYR A 127 -6.73 -7.12 -6.22
CA TYR A 127 -6.83 -5.78 -5.65
C TYR A 127 -8.27 -5.26 -5.72
N TYR A 128 -8.63 -4.39 -4.78
CA TYR A 128 -9.86 -3.62 -4.88
C TYR A 128 -9.58 -2.32 -5.63
N SER A 129 -10.31 -2.10 -6.73
CA SER A 129 -10.23 -0.84 -7.44
C SER A 129 -11.17 0.20 -6.83
N PRO A 130 -10.64 1.32 -6.33
CA PRO A 130 -11.49 2.43 -5.89
C PRO A 130 -12.05 3.25 -7.06
N PHE A 131 -11.70 2.93 -8.31
CA PHE A 131 -12.12 3.64 -9.51
C PHE A 131 -13.45 3.12 -10.05
N ASP A 132 -13.69 1.80 -9.97
CA ASP A 132 -14.95 1.16 -10.40
C ASP A 132 -15.68 0.41 -9.26
N GLY A 133 -15.07 0.34 -8.08
CA GLY A 133 -15.66 -0.31 -6.90
C GLY A 133 -15.65 -1.83 -6.93
N LYS A 134 -14.80 -2.45 -7.75
CA LYS A 134 -14.74 -3.91 -7.92
C LYS A 134 -13.41 -4.49 -7.47
N VAL A 135 -13.39 -5.81 -7.31
CA VAL A 135 -12.18 -6.60 -7.08
C VAL A 135 -11.71 -7.15 -8.43
N HIS A 136 -10.43 -6.92 -8.74
CA HIS A 136 -9.77 -7.39 -9.95
C HIS A 136 -8.62 -8.34 -9.62
N GLU A 137 -8.24 -9.15 -10.59
CA GLU A 137 -7.04 -10.00 -10.55
C GLU A 137 -5.83 -9.21 -11.04
N GLY A 138 -4.66 -9.44 -10.42
CA GLY A 138 -3.39 -8.86 -10.84
C GLY A 138 -2.68 -8.08 -9.75
N VAL A 139 -1.64 -7.34 -10.17
CA VAL A 139 -0.86 -6.45 -9.31
C VAL A 139 -1.35 -5.03 -9.53
N SER A 140 -1.49 -4.27 -8.46
CA SER A 140 -1.84 -2.86 -8.50
C SER A 140 -1.00 -2.05 -7.53
N TYR A 141 -0.62 -0.86 -7.95
CA TYR A 141 0.06 0.17 -7.15
C TYR A 141 -0.84 1.39 -6.99
N ASN A 142 -0.70 2.12 -5.90
CA ASN A 142 -1.47 3.32 -5.61
C ASN A 142 -0.64 4.35 -4.83
N ALA A 143 -1.23 5.50 -4.51
CA ALA A 143 -0.57 6.60 -3.81
C ALA A 143 0.60 7.21 -4.61
N TYR A 144 0.32 7.53 -5.89
CA TYR A 144 1.27 8.25 -6.73
C TYR A 144 1.20 9.76 -6.51
N SER A 145 2.30 10.36 -6.12
CA SER A 145 2.46 11.81 -6.04
C SER A 145 3.16 12.33 -7.32
N LEU A 146 2.52 12.14 -8.47
CA LEU A 146 3.13 12.23 -9.80
C LEU A 146 3.79 13.58 -10.08
N TRP A 147 3.22 14.69 -9.60
CA TRP A 147 3.81 16.03 -9.76
C TRP A 147 5.18 16.14 -9.08
N ASP A 148 5.33 15.50 -7.92
CA ASP A 148 6.58 15.51 -7.17
C ASP A 148 7.57 14.48 -7.74
N THR A 149 7.10 13.28 -8.05
CA THR A 149 7.94 12.08 -8.22
C THR A 149 8.41 11.85 -9.66
N PHE A 150 7.74 12.44 -10.67
CA PHE A 150 8.10 12.20 -12.09
C PHE A 150 9.51 12.67 -12.43
N ARG A 151 10.03 13.71 -11.76
CA ARG A 151 11.31 14.35 -12.08
C ARG A 151 12.52 13.48 -11.70
N ALA A 152 12.46 12.82 -10.54
CA ALA A 152 13.63 12.13 -10.00
C ALA A 152 13.30 10.76 -9.40
N GLU A 153 12.19 10.63 -8.67
CA GLU A 153 11.88 9.37 -7.95
C GLU A 153 11.53 8.23 -8.92
N HIS A 154 10.68 8.45 -9.91
CA HIS A 154 10.39 7.39 -10.90
C HIS A 154 11.62 6.99 -11.71
N PRO A 155 12.45 7.89 -12.25
CA PRO A 155 13.74 7.53 -12.85
C PRO A 155 14.67 6.78 -11.87
N TRP A 156 14.69 7.18 -10.60
CA TRP A 156 15.45 6.49 -9.57
C TRP A 156 14.94 5.07 -9.33
N LEU A 157 13.62 4.87 -9.25
CA LEU A 157 13.01 3.54 -9.09
C LEU A 157 13.34 2.61 -10.26
N GLN A 158 13.49 3.11 -11.48
CA GLN A 158 13.97 2.32 -12.63
C GLN A 158 15.35 1.73 -12.40
N LEU A 159 16.20 2.39 -11.62
CA LEU A 159 17.54 1.91 -11.28
C LEU A 159 17.55 0.95 -10.07
N VAL A 160 16.78 1.26 -9.03
CA VAL A 160 16.88 0.55 -7.74
C VAL A 160 15.76 -0.44 -7.48
N ALA A 161 14.66 -0.38 -8.24
CA ALA A 161 13.48 -1.23 -8.12
C ALA A 161 12.92 -1.60 -9.51
N SER A 162 13.81 -1.84 -10.49
CA SER A 162 13.46 -2.11 -11.89
C SER A 162 12.45 -3.23 -12.06
N GLU A 163 12.47 -4.21 -11.17
CA GLU A 163 11.55 -5.35 -11.14
C GLU A 163 10.08 -4.96 -10.85
N ARG A 164 9.82 -3.72 -10.45
CA ARG A 164 8.48 -3.21 -10.10
C ARG A 164 7.93 -2.18 -11.10
N VAL A 165 8.76 -1.69 -12.00
CA VAL A 165 8.43 -0.55 -12.87
C VAL A 165 7.28 -0.90 -13.81
N ASP A 166 7.33 -2.05 -14.48
CA ASP A 166 6.25 -2.47 -15.39
C ASP A 166 4.90 -2.58 -14.66
N ASP A 167 4.89 -3.11 -13.44
CA ASP A 167 3.67 -3.21 -12.62
C ASP A 167 3.16 -1.82 -12.18
N MET A 168 4.06 -0.88 -11.88
CA MET A 168 3.69 0.51 -11.59
C MET A 168 3.04 1.18 -12.80
N ILE A 169 3.58 0.98 -14.01
CA ILE A 169 2.99 1.52 -15.24
C ILE A 169 1.66 0.84 -15.55
N THR A 170 1.61 -0.50 -15.43
CA THR A 170 0.35 -1.27 -15.57
C THR A 170 -0.74 -0.71 -14.68
N SER A 171 -0.40 -0.35 -13.44
CA SER A 171 -1.37 0.20 -12.48
C SER A 171 -1.94 1.55 -12.92
N LEU A 172 -1.15 2.41 -13.57
CA LEU A 172 -1.64 3.66 -14.14
C LEU A 172 -2.59 3.41 -15.33
N VAL A 173 -2.32 2.38 -16.14
CA VAL A 173 -3.20 1.95 -17.24
C VAL A 173 -4.49 1.36 -16.69
N GLN A 174 -4.43 0.51 -15.64
CA GLN A 174 -5.61 -0.01 -14.96
C GLN A 174 -6.51 1.12 -14.43
N MET A 175 -5.96 2.15 -13.81
CA MET A 175 -6.70 3.31 -13.33
C MET A 175 -7.44 4.04 -14.48
N TYR A 176 -6.84 4.09 -15.67
CA TYR A 176 -7.49 4.59 -16.87
C TYR A 176 -8.62 3.68 -17.35
N GLU A 177 -8.40 2.38 -17.42
CA GLU A 177 -9.40 1.42 -17.89
C GLU A 177 -10.60 1.32 -16.96
N GLU A 178 -10.37 1.37 -15.66
CA GLU A 178 -11.39 1.25 -14.61
C GLU A 178 -12.12 2.57 -14.33
N GLY A 179 -11.45 3.71 -14.47
CA GLY A 179 -11.97 5.01 -14.09
C GLY A 179 -12.17 6.00 -15.25
N GLY A 180 -11.63 5.71 -16.44
CA GLY A 180 -11.81 6.48 -17.67
C GLY A 180 -10.70 7.47 -18.01
N TRP A 181 -9.78 7.80 -17.08
CA TRP A 181 -8.62 8.66 -17.34
C TRP A 181 -7.43 8.37 -16.43
N ILE A 182 -6.24 8.77 -16.86
CA ILE A 182 -5.03 8.69 -16.04
C ILE A 182 -5.11 9.71 -14.91
N PRO A 183 -4.86 9.30 -13.64
CA PRO A 183 -4.95 10.19 -12.50
C PRO A 183 -3.81 11.21 -12.44
N LYS A 184 -4.08 12.37 -11.87
CA LYS A 184 -3.05 13.35 -11.51
C LYS A 184 -2.33 12.96 -10.21
N TRP A 185 -3.10 12.51 -9.23
CA TRP A 185 -2.62 12.14 -7.90
C TRP A 185 -3.61 11.17 -7.22
N PRO A 186 -3.53 9.85 -7.51
CA PRO A 186 -4.44 8.87 -6.93
C PRO A 186 -4.07 8.56 -5.48
N ASN A 187 -5.08 8.64 -4.57
CA ASN A 187 -4.91 8.21 -3.18
C ASN A 187 -6.27 8.10 -2.43
N PRO A 188 -6.93 6.94 -2.41
CA PRO A 188 -6.73 5.80 -3.31
C PRO A 188 -7.40 5.97 -4.67
N THR A 189 -8.36 6.87 -4.81
CA THR A 189 -9.06 7.21 -6.07
C THR A 189 -8.58 8.55 -6.62
N TYR A 190 -9.27 9.05 -7.64
CA TYR A 190 -8.98 10.38 -8.18
C TYR A 190 -9.10 11.46 -7.10
N THR A 191 -8.08 12.29 -7.01
CA THR A 191 -8.10 13.50 -6.20
C THR A 191 -7.94 14.71 -7.12
N ASN A 192 -8.63 15.80 -6.83
CA ASN A 192 -8.47 17.04 -7.57
C ASN A 192 -7.42 17.94 -6.92
N ILE A 193 -6.26 17.38 -6.63
CA ILE A 193 -5.10 18.09 -6.08
C ILE A 193 -3.92 17.98 -7.05
N MET A 194 -2.97 18.90 -6.93
CA MET A 194 -1.86 19.09 -7.85
C MET A 194 -2.33 19.43 -9.28
N ILE A 195 -1.41 19.87 -10.09
CA ILE A 195 -1.65 20.25 -11.49
C ILE A 195 -0.88 19.32 -12.43
N GLY A 196 -1.20 19.36 -13.71
CA GLY A 196 -0.49 18.67 -14.78
C GLY A 196 -0.89 17.21 -14.96
N THR A 197 -0.30 16.62 -15.99
CA THR A 197 -0.54 15.24 -16.44
C THR A 197 0.75 14.43 -16.39
N HIS A 198 1.40 14.42 -15.24
CA HIS A 198 2.77 13.88 -15.11
C HIS A 198 2.84 12.35 -15.22
N ALA A 199 1.71 11.64 -15.20
CA ALA A 199 1.67 10.22 -15.53
C ALA A 199 2.14 9.95 -16.96
N ASP A 200 1.87 10.86 -17.91
CA ASP A 200 2.35 10.76 -19.29
C ASP A 200 3.88 10.80 -19.35
N ALA A 201 4.51 11.67 -18.58
CA ALA A 201 5.97 11.74 -18.49
C ALA A 201 6.56 10.45 -17.87
N VAL A 202 5.95 9.91 -16.81
CA VAL A 202 6.40 8.68 -16.15
C VAL A 202 6.31 7.48 -17.10
N ILE A 203 5.19 7.34 -17.82
CA ILE A 203 4.99 6.26 -18.80
C ILE A 203 5.97 6.39 -19.95
N ALA A 204 6.15 7.60 -20.51
CA ALA A 204 7.06 7.84 -21.61
C ALA A 204 8.52 7.57 -21.22
N ASP A 205 8.95 8.01 -20.03
CA ASP A 205 10.29 7.76 -19.52
C ASP A 205 10.55 6.26 -19.32
N ALA A 206 9.63 5.53 -18.71
CA ALA A 206 9.73 4.08 -18.58
C ALA A 206 9.83 3.40 -19.97
N TYR A 207 9.01 3.80 -20.94
CA TYR A 207 9.03 3.25 -22.28
C TYR A 207 10.36 3.44 -22.98
N VAL A 208 10.93 4.64 -22.97
CA VAL A 208 12.22 4.92 -23.65
C VAL A 208 13.39 4.22 -22.96
N ASN A 209 13.29 3.97 -21.65
CA ASN A 209 14.28 3.22 -20.88
C ASN A 209 14.12 1.69 -20.98
N GLY A 210 13.16 1.20 -21.79
CA GLY A 210 13.05 -0.21 -22.16
C GLY A 210 12.03 -1.00 -21.35
N PHE A 211 11.34 -0.40 -20.41
CA PHE A 211 10.23 -1.03 -19.67
C PHE A 211 8.99 -1.07 -20.57
N ARG A 212 8.54 -2.27 -20.95
CA ARG A 212 7.48 -2.44 -21.96
C ARG A 212 6.61 -3.66 -21.69
N ASN A 213 6.70 -4.25 -20.52
CA ASN A 213 5.89 -5.42 -20.14
C ASN A 213 4.53 -5.00 -19.57
N TYR A 214 3.86 -4.10 -20.31
CA TYR A 214 2.51 -3.60 -20.06
C TYR A 214 1.82 -3.31 -21.41
N ASP A 215 0.51 -3.05 -21.42
CA ASP A 215 -0.19 -2.68 -22.65
C ASP A 215 0.19 -1.26 -23.12
N VAL A 216 1.18 -1.19 -24.02
CA VAL A 216 1.72 0.06 -24.55
C VAL A 216 0.68 0.82 -25.36
N GLU A 217 -0.22 0.13 -26.10
CA GLU A 217 -1.26 0.78 -26.89
C GLU A 217 -2.31 1.42 -26.00
N GLN A 218 -2.72 0.73 -24.93
CA GLN A 218 -3.65 1.30 -23.95
C GLN A 218 -3.00 2.45 -23.17
N ALA A 219 -1.74 2.34 -22.80
CA ALA A 219 -0.99 3.43 -22.18
C ALA A 219 -0.95 4.68 -23.08
N TYR A 220 -0.73 4.49 -24.39
CA TYR A 220 -0.75 5.60 -25.35
C TYR A 220 -2.13 6.24 -25.50
N LYS A 221 -3.19 5.45 -25.58
CA LYS A 221 -4.59 5.95 -25.61
C LYS A 221 -4.91 6.74 -24.34
N ALA A 222 -4.51 6.23 -23.18
CA ALA A 222 -4.74 6.86 -21.90
C ALA A 222 -4.07 8.26 -21.80
N ILE A 223 -2.84 8.38 -22.31
CA ILE A 223 -2.12 9.67 -22.41
C ILE A 223 -2.86 10.66 -23.32
N GLN A 224 -3.39 10.21 -24.45
CA GLN A 224 -4.13 11.07 -25.36
C GLN A 224 -5.41 11.65 -24.74
N ILE A 225 -6.17 10.82 -24.00
CA ILE A 225 -7.38 11.24 -23.30
C ILE A 225 -7.05 12.16 -22.13
N GLY A 226 -6.00 11.89 -21.38
CA GLY A 226 -5.55 12.73 -20.26
C GLY A 226 -5.27 14.17 -20.69
N ARG A 227 -4.75 14.38 -21.89
CA ARG A 227 -4.51 15.72 -22.45
C ARG A 227 -5.78 16.46 -22.86
N ALA A 228 -6.87 15.77 -23.13
CA ALA A 228 -8.14 16.39 -23.54
C ALA A 228 -8.90 17.04 -22.37
N HIS A 229 -8.51 16.78 -21.14
CA HIS A 229 -9.18 17.25 -19.92
C HIS A 229 -8.36 18.25 -19.10
N VAL A 230 -7.31 18.81 -19.66
CA VAL A 230 -6.47 19.87 -19.03
C VAL A 230 -6.86 21.24 -19.51
#